data_93c4a94375eaf89722a0ccb9f27e52b7
#
_entry.id   93c4a94375eaf89722a0ccb9f27e52b7
#
_cell.length_a   1.000
_cell.length_b   1.000
_cell.length_c   1.000
_cell.angle_alpha   90.00
_cell.angle_beta   90.00
_cell.angle_gamma   90.00
#
_symmetry.space_group_name_H-M   'P 1'
#
loop_
_entity.id
_entity.type
_entity.pdbx_description
1 polymer ?
#
loop_
_entity_poly.entity_id
_entity_poly.type
_entity_poly.pdbx_seq_one_letter_code
_entity_poly.pdbx_strand_id
1 'polypeptide(L)'
;IVGEDFGKACVEREKDYPTGLPTEIPTAIPHAKVSGIKENAICLLKLESPVIFRRLDDDTEQVETDLIFNLAIKDPNEHLQVLQRMMEFLNNKEVLLKCKELSNEETVAYLTEQLG
;
A
#
# COMPACT_ATOMS: atom_id res chain seq x y z
N ILE A 1 -7.96 -14.66 -3.17
CA ILE A 1 -8.36 -13.30 -3.57
C ILE A 1 -7.63 -12.86 -4.84
N VAL A 2 -6.36 -13.17 -4.94
CA VAL A 2 -5.54 -12.79 -6.10
C VAL A 2 -4.97 -14.03 -6.78
N GLY A 3 -4.62 -13.89 -8.07
CA GLY A 3 -3.97 -14.95 -8.83
C GLY A 3 -2.48 -15.05 -8.53
N GLU A 4 -1.84 -16.10 -9.03
CA GLU A 4 -0.40 -16.36 -8.80
C GLU A 4 0.50 -15.25 -9.35
N ASP A 5 0.07 -14.56 -10.40
CA ASP A 5 0.88 -13.54 -11.07
C ASP A 5 0.78 -12.15 -10.44
N PHE A 6 -0.05 -11.98 -9.40
CA PHE A 6 -0.30 -10.66 -8.82
C PHE A 6 0.97 -10.03 -8.24
N GLY A 7 1.71 -10.77 -7.44
CA GLY A 7 2.95 -10.25 -6.84
C GLY A 7 3.97 -9.83 -7.89
N LYS A 8 4.14 -10.65 -8.92
CA LYS A 8 5.05 -10.34 -10.02
C LYS A 8 4.59 -9.08 -10.78
N ALA A 9 3.28 -8.95 -11.02
CA ALA A 9 2.72 -7.77 -11.69
C ALA A 9 2.96 -6.51 -10.87
N CYS A 10 2.84 -6.57 -9.55
CA CYS A 10 3.15 -5.45 -8.66
C CYS A 10 4.62 -5.03 -8.76
N VAL A 11 5.54 -6.00 -8.77
CA VAL A 11 6.97 -5.73 -8.89
C VAL A 11 7.29 -5.08 -10.24
N GLU A 12 6.72 -5.60 -11.33
CA GLU A 12 6.94 -5.03 -12.66
C GLU A 12 6.39 -3.62 -12.78
N ARG A 13 5.20 -3.36 -12.23
CA ARG A 13 4.60 -2.04 -12.24
C ARG A 13 5.41 -1.04 -11.42
N GLU A 14 5.98 -1.47 -10.30
CA GLU A 14 6.77 -0.60 -9.41
C GLU A 14 7.99 -0.01 -10.13
N LYS A 15 8.54 -0.72 -11.10
CA LYS A 15 9.68 -0.25 -11.89
C LYS A 15 9.34 1.00 -12.70
N ASP A 16 8.13 1.05 -13.26
CA ASP A 16 7.69 2.15 -14.12
C ASP A 16 6.86 3.19 -13.35
N TYR A 17 6.14 2.75 -12.32
CA TYR A 17 5.24 3.60 -11.52
C TYR A 17 5.53 3.40 -10.03
N PRO A 18 6.58 4.07 -9.51
CA PRO A 18 6.96 3.93 -8.10
C PRO A 18 5.84 4.37 -7.15
N THR A 19 5.79 3.75 -5.97
CA THR A 19 4.72 4.01 -5.01
C THR A 19 5.21 4.44 -3.63
N GLY A 20 6.47 4.79 -3.47
CA GLY A 20 7.01 5.28 -2.20
C GLY A 20 6.42 6.63 -1.82
N LEU A 21 5.99 6.78 -0.57
CA LEU A 21 5.38 8.00 -0.05
C LEU A 21 6.18 8.49 1.15
N PRO A 22 6.69 9.76 1.12
CA PRO A 22 7.45 10.33 2.23
C PRO A 22 6.52 10.89 3.31
N THR A 23 5.62 10.04 3.81
CA THR A 23 4.73 10.37 4.92
C THR A 23 5.51 10.41 6.24
N GLU A 24 4.87 10.83 7.33
CA GLU A 24 5.53 10.92 8.64
C GLU A 24 6.19 9.60 9.04
N ILE A 25 5.51 8.49 8.80
CA ILE A 25 6.09 7.16 8.83
C ILE A 25 6.12 6.72 7.37
N PRO A 26 7.29 6.64 6.73
CA PRO A 26 7.34 6.39 5.28
C PRO A 26 6.66 5.09 4.88
N THR A 27 5.86 5.14 3.82
CA THR A 27 5.03 4.04 3.35
C THR A 27 5.22 3.81 1.85
N ALA A 28 4.72 2.66 1.38
CA ALA A 28 4.60 2.37 -0.05
C ALA A 28 3.26 1.69 -0.30
N ILE A 29 2.71 1.87 -1.50
CA ILE A 29 1.41 1.32 -1.88
C ILE A 29 1.50 0.53 -3.21
N PRO A 30 2.32 -0.54 -3.25
CA PRO A 30 2.44 -1.34 -4.47
C PRO A 30 1.09 -1.94 -4.86
N HIS A 31 0.82 -1.94 -6.16
CA HIS A 31 -0.42 -2.45 -6.73
C HIS A 31 -0.22 -2.76 -8.21
N ALA A 32 -1.20 -3.42 -8.82
CA ALA A 32 -1.16 -3.69 -10.25
C ALA A 32 -2.58 -3.81 -10.80
N LYS A 33 -2.75 -3.44 -12.08
CA LYS A 33 -4.00 -3.61 -12.82
C LYS A 33 -3.95 -4.95 -13.54
N VAL A 34 -4.47 -5.99 -12.89
CA VAL A 34 -4.50 -7.33 -13.46
C VAL A 34 -5.89 -7.94 -13.33
N SER A 35 -6.21 -8.90 -14.19
CA SER A 35 -7.44 -9.67 -14.07
C SER A 35 -7.30 -10.73 -12.98
N GLY A 36 -8.41 -11.30 -12.55
CA GLY A 36 -8.40 -12.41 -11.61
C GLY A 36 -8.41 -12.02 -10.14
N ILE A 37 -8.50 -10.72 -9.82
CA ILE A 37 -8.70 -10.27 -8.44
C ILE A 37 -10.18 -10.44 -8.11
N LYS A 38 -10.47 -11.20 -7.07
CA LYS A 38 -11.86 -11.57 -6.72
C LYS A 38 -12.56 -10.53 -5.86
N GLU A 39 -11.81 -9.81 -5.05
CA GLU A 39 -12.35 -8.74 -4.21
C GLU A 39 -11.23 -7.77 -3.83
N ASN A 40 -11.61 -6.55 -3.44
CA ASN A 40 -10.63 -5.58 -2.96
C ASN A 40 -10.03 -6.06 -1.64
N ALA A 41 -8.72 -5.91 -1.50
CA ALA A 41 -8.01 -6.32 -0.29
C ALA A 41 -6.76 -5.48 -0.10
N ILE A 42 -6.31 -5.40 1.16
CA ILE A 42 -5.07 -4.74 1.53
C ILE A 42 -4.24 -5.71 2.35
N CYS A 43 -2.99 -5.91 1.94
CA CYS A 43 -2.03 -6.65 2.74
C CYS A 43 -1.02 -5.66 3.31
N LEU A 44 -1.01 -5.49 4.63
CA LEU A 44 -0.08 -4.60 5.30
C LEU A 44 1.13 -5.39 5.76
N LEU A 45 2.31 -4.96 5.32
CA LEU A 45 3.59 -5.49 5.80
C LEU A 45 4.22 -4.47 6.73
N LYS A 46 4.48 -4.89 7.96
CA LYS A 46 5.23 -4.11 8.95
C LYS A 46 6.67 -4.60 8.91
N LEU A 47 7.58 -3.74 8.50
CA LEU A 47 8.96 -4.14 8.26
C LEU A 47 9.80 -3.99 9.52
N GLU A 48 10.66 -4.97 9.78
CA GLU A 48 11.64 -4.90 10.88
C GLU A 48 12.77 -3.93 10.54
N SER A 49 13.11 -3.86 9.25
CA SER A 49 14.12 -2.94 8.73
C SER A 49 13.56 -2.23 7.51
N PRO A 50 13.88 -0.93 7.33
CA PRO A 50 13.38 -0.19 6.19
C PRO A 50 13.79 -0.80 4.85
N VAL A 51 12.88 -0.71 3.87
CA VAL A 51 13.13 -1.12 2.49
C VAL A 51 13.00 0.12 1.61
N ILE A 52 13.91 0.27 0.65
CA ILE A 52 13.95 1.45 -0.21
C ILE A 52 12.96 1.29 -1.37
N PHE A 53 12.05 2.27 -1.50
CA PHE A 53 11.17 2.44 -2.65
C PHE A 53 11.48 3.79 -3.30
N ARG A 54 11.29 3.90 -4.61
CA ARG A 54 11.35 5.21 -5.27
C ARG A 54 10.04 5.96 -5.00
N ARG A 55 10.12 7.29 -4.96
CA ARG A 55 8.96 8.12 -4.65
C ARG A 55 7.96 8.12 -5.79
N LEU A 56 6.68 8.14 -5.43
CA LEU A 56 5.56 8.18 -6.37
C LEU A 56 5.57 9.46 -7.21
N ASP A 57 5.95 10.58 -6.62
CA ASP A 57 5.94 11.90 -7.25
C ASP A 57 7.27 12.29 -7.88
N ASP A 58 8.35 11.57 -7.58
CA ASP A 58 9.68 11.84 -8.13
C ASP A 58 10.51 10.55 -8.07
N ASP A 59 10.61 9.86 -9.21
CA ASP A 59 11.29 8.58 -9.31
C ASP A 59 12.82 8.66 -9.17
N THR A 60 13.38 9.87 -9.10
CA THR A 60 14.80 10.08 -8.83
C THR A 60 15.10 10.10 -7.33
N GLU A 61 14.07 10.23 -6.50
CA GLU A 61 14.18 10.24 -5.04
C GLU A 61 13.80 8.88 -4.46
N GLN A 62 14.30 8.60 -3.26
CA GLN A 62 14.09 7.34 -2.56
C GLN A 62 13.40 7.56 -1.21
N VAL A 63 12.64 6.54 -0.77
CA VAL A 63 11.96 6.53 0.52
C VAL A 63 12.38 5.28 1.28
N GLU A 64 12.90 5.44 2.49
CA GLU A 64 13.15 4.32 3.39
C GLU A 64 11.83 3.95 4.06
N THR A 65 11.21 2.88 3.57
CA THR A 65 9.83 2.52 3.86
C THR A 65 9.73 1.57 5.06
N ASP A 66 8.88 1.94 6.03
CA ASP A 66 8.60 1.13 7.22
C ASP A 66 7.35 0.26 7.09
N LEU A 67 6.36 0.74 6.34
CA LEU A 67 5.09 0.07 6.15
C LEU A 67 4.78 -0.06 4.66
N ILE A 68 4.35 -1.24 4.24
CA ILE A 68 3.94 -1.48 2.86
C ILE A 68 2.46 -1.90 2.85
N PHE A 69 1.63 -1.13 2.15
CA PHE A 69 0.22 -1.43 1.93
C PHE A 69 0.06 -1.96 0.51
N ASN A 70 0.09 -3.27 0.33
CA ASN A 70 -0.08 -3.88 -0.98
C ASN A 70 -1.56 -3.98 -1.29
N LEU A 71 -2.00 -3.27 -2.35
CA LEU A 71 -3.41 -3.12 -2.70
C LEU A 71 -3.81 -4.08 -3.81
N ALA A 72 -4.87 -4.84 -3.58
CA ALA A 72 -5.56 -5.62 -4.61
C ALA A 72 -6.90 -4.93 -4.90
N ILE A 73 -7.09 -4.46 -6.13
CA ILE A 73 -8.28 -3.73 -6.54
C ILE A 73 -8.99 -4.51 -7.65
N LYS A 74 -10.22 -4.94 -7.37
CA LYS A 74 -10.97 -5.82 -8.26
C LYS A 74 -11.36 -5.13 -9.57
N ASP A 75 -11.88 -3.91 -9.49
CA ASP A 75 -12.36 -3.17 -10.66
C ASP A 75 -11.32 -2.13 -11.08
N PRO A 76 -10.71 -2.29 -12.28
CA PRO A 76 -9.75 -1.30 -12.76
C PRO A 76 -10.31 0.13 -12.87
N ASN A 77 -11.63 0.27 -13.05
CA ASN A 77 -12.27 1.58 -13.13
C ASN A 77 -12.35 2.31 -11.78
N GLU A 78 -12.25 1.58 -10.68
CA GLU A 78 -12.24 2.14 -9.32
C GLU A 78 -10.82 2.43 -8.82
N HIS A 79 -9.82 2.08 -9.60
CA HIS A 79 -8.41 2.13 -9.20
C HIS A 79 -7.99 3.51 -8.66
N LEU A 80 -8.33 4.57 -9.40
CA LEU A 80 -7.97 5.94 -9.01
C LEU A 80 -8.66 6.35 -7.70
N GLN A 81 -9.94 6.03 -7.54
CA GLN A 81 -10.70 6.36 -6.35
C GLN A 81 -10.13 5.67 -5.10
N VAL A 82 -9.78 4.40 -5.22
CA VAL A 82 -9.19 3.64 -4.13
C VAL A 82 -7.84 4.23 -3.74
N LEU A 83 -7.01 4.57 -4.72
CA LEU A 83 -5.71 5.19 -4.44
C LEU A 83 -5.87 6.55 -3.74
N GLN A 84 -6.82 7.37 -4.16
CA GLN A 84 -7.09 8.66 -3.51
C GLN A 84 -7.50 8.48 -2.05
N ARG A 85 -8.37 7.52 -1.75
CA ARG A 85 -8.77 7.20 -0.38
C ARG A 85 -7.58 6.74 0.46
N MET A 86 -6.74 5.89 -0.12
CA MET A 86 -5.53 5.42 0.57
C MET A 86 -4.58 6.57 0.87
N MET A 87 -4.38 7.48 -0.07
CA MET A 87 -3.48 8.61 0.14
C MET A 87 -3.98 9.55 1.24
N GLU A 88 -5.29 9.79 1.31
CA GLU A 88 -5.89 10.57 2.40
C GLU A 88 -5.68 9.88 3.75
N PHE A 89 -5.91 8.57 3.79
CA PHE A 89 -5.71 7.75 4.98
C PHE A 89 -4.24 7.80 5.45
N LEU A 90 -3.31 7.63 4.53
CA LEU A 90 -1.87 7.57 4.83
C LEU A 90 -1.28 8.94 5.21
N ASN A 91 -1.97 10.02 4.91
CA ASN A 91 -1.55 11.36 5.26
C ASN A 91 -1.82 11.69 6.75
N ASN A 92 -2.42 10.77 7.47
CA ASN A 92 -2.73 10.94 8.88
C ASN A 92 -1.69 10.21 9.74
N LYS A 93 -0.85 10.96 10.43
CA LYS A 93 0.23 10.43 11.27
C LYS A 93 -0.27 9.49 12.36
N GLU A 94 -1.39 9.82 13.01
CA GLU A 94 -1.94 9.00 14.09
C GLU A 94 -2.36 7.62 13.60
N VAL A 95 -2.93 7.56 12.39
CA VAL A 95 -3.32 6.31 11.74
C VAL A 95 -2.10 5.43 11.50
N LEU A 96 -1.04 6.03 10.97
CA LEU A 96 0.20 5.28 10.68
C LEU A 96 0.87 4.79 11.97
N LEU A 97 0.89 5.60 13.01
CA LEU A 97 1.43 5.19 14.31
C LEU A 97 0.65 4.01 14.88
N LYS A 98 -0.67 4.04 14.79
CA LYS A 98 -1.50 2.92 15.25
C LYS A 98 -1.22 1.65 14.46
N CYS A 99 -1.10 1.75 13.15
CA CYS A 99 -0.75 0.61 12.31
C CYS A 99 0.60 -0.01 12.72
N LYS A 100 1.54 0.84 13.12
CA LYS A 100 2.87 0.38 13.52
C LYS A 100 2.89 -0.24 14.93
N GLU A 101 2.13 0.33 15.86
CA GLU A 101 2.13 -0.06 17.28
C GLU A 101 1.22 -1.23 17.61
N LEU A 102 0.08 -1.37 16.94
CA LEU A 102 -0.89 -2.41 17.21
C LEU A 102 -0.37 -3.79 16.79
N SER A 103 -0.85 -4.85 17.44
CA SER A 103 -0.60 -6.22 16.99
C SER A 103 -1.17 -6.42 15.58
N ASN A 104 -0.78 -7.48 14.90
CA ASN A 104 -1.28 -7.76 13.56
C ASN A 104 -2.80 -7.92 13.54
N GLU A 105 -3.36 -8.62 14.52
CA GLU A 105 -4.81 -8.82 14.63
C GLU A 105 -5.54 -7.51 14.90
N GLU A 106 -5.03 -6.70 15.82
CA GLU A 106 -5.58 -5.39 16.14
C GLU A 106 -5.50 -4.43 14.96
N THR A 107 -4.42 -4.50 14.19
CA THR A 107 -4.23 -3.68 12.99
C THR A 107 -5.28 -4.02 11.94
N VAL A 108 -5.57 -5.31 11.72
CA VAL A 108 -6.62 -5.73 10.77
C VAL A 108 -7.97 -5.15 11.19
N ALA A 109 -8.33 -5.25 12.46
CA ALA A 109 -9.59 -4.69 12.97
C ALA A 109 -9.65 -3.18 12.80
N TYR A 110 -8.55 -2.49 13.11
CA TYR A 110 -8.44 -1.04 12.99
C TYR A 110 -8.60 -0.58 11.53
N LEU A 111 -7.91 -1.23 10.59
CA LEU A 111 -8.01 -0.90 9.17
C LEU A 111 -9.41 -1.16 8.63
N THR A 112 -10.03 -2.25 9.05
CA THR A 112 -11.40 -2.58 8.65
C THR A 112 -12.38 -1.48 9.10
N GLU A 113 -12.21 -0.98 10.31
CA GLU A 113 -13.03 0.12 10.84
C GLU A 113 -12.80 1.42 10.08
N GLN A 114 -11.54 1.78 9.79
CA GLN A 114 -11.20 3.04 9.15
C GLN A 114 -11.51 3.08 7.66
N LEU A 115 -11.36 1.96 6.95
CA LEU A 115 -11.48 1.89 5.50
C LEU A 115 -12.75 1.18 5.02
N GLY A 116 -13.35 0.40 5.88
CA GLY A 116 -14.59 -0.31 5.58
C GLY A 116 -15.80 0.60 5.58
#